data_6d75f629a4eb9cc7f90b34f6c9301d7c
#
_entry.id   6d75f629a4eb9cc7f90b34f6c9301d7c
#
_cell.length_a   1.000
_cell.length_b   1.000
_cell.length_c   1.000
_cell.angle_alpha   90.00
_cell.angle_beta   90.00
_cell.angle_gamma   90.00
#
_symmetry.space_group_name_H-M   'P 1'
#
loop_
_entity.id
_entity.type
_entity.pdbx_description
1 polymer ?
#
loop_
_entity_poly.entity_id
_entity_poly.type
_entity_poly.pdbx_seq_one_letter_code
_entity_poly.pdbx_strand_id
1 'polypeptide(L)'
;TLSNLIYNENYARKVLPFIKGKYFDVREERIIFEEISNFVDKYKKIPTQTSLEIEVGERKDLSEIEYKKVVDIIKTLNPVEVDFDWLVDHTEKFCKDKAIHNAIVDGISIIDGRDKNRTPDSIPSILTDALAVSFDNAVGHDYIDDADSRYEFYHRVEERIPFDLDFFNRITKGGLPPKTLNIALAGTGVGKSLF
;
A
#
# COMPACT_ATOMS: atom_id res chain seq x y z
N THR A 1 -11.58 -9.85 10.59
CA THR A 1 -11.29 -8.48 10.12
C THR A 1 -12.31 -7.48 10.65
N LEU A 2 -13.63 -7.60 10.31
CA LEU A 2 -14.66 -6.64 10.71
C LEU A 2 -14.74 -6.43 12.23
N SER A 3 -14.72 -7.50 13.03
CA SER A 3 -14.72 -7.38 14.50
C SER A 3 -13.56 -6.49 14.99
N ASN A 4 -12.34 -6.71 14.49
CA ASN A 4 -11.18 -5.94 14.93
C ASN A 4 -11.19 -4.49 14.44
N LEU A 5 -11.93 -4.17 13.37
CA LEU A 5 -12.10 -2.77 12.94
C LEU A 5 -12.93 -1.93 13.91
N ILE A 6 -13.79 -2.56 14.71
CA ILE A 6 -14.64 -1.88 15.71
C ILE A 6 -14.14 -2.01 17.14
N TYR A 7 -13.22 -2.94 17.43
CA TYR A 7 -12.74 -3.17 18.79
C TYR A 7 -11.25 -2.84 18.98
N ASN A 8 -10.46 -2.70 17.90
CA ASN A 8 -9.04 -2.39 17.98
C ASN A 8 -8.71 -1.13 17.15
N GLU A 9 -8.61 0.00 17.85
CA GLU A 9 -8.38 1.30 17.21
C GLU A 9 -7.04 1.36 16.48
N ASN A 10 -5.97 0.79 17.04
CA ASN A 10 -4.65 0.78 16.40
C ASN A 10 -4.67 -0.02 15.11
N TYR A 11 -5.34 -1.17 15.12
CA TYR A 11 -5.54 -1.98 13.93
C TYR A 11 -6.37 -1.24 12.88
N ALA A 12 -7.51 -0.67 13.28
CA ALA A 12 -8.37 0.08 12.38
C ALA A 12 -7.61 1.24 11.70
N ARG A 13 -6.86 2.03 12.47
CA ARG A 13 -6.06 3.14 11.95
C ARG A 13 -5.01 2.68 10.92
N LYS A 14 -4.38 1.52 11.16
CA LYS A 14 -3.33 0.98 10.27
C LYS A 14 -3.89 0.40 8.98
N VAL A 15 -5.04 -0.29 9.01
CA VAL A 15 -5.51 -1.08 7.87
C VAL A 15 -6.63 -0.44 7.05
N LEU A 16 -7.47 0.43 7.65
CA LEU A 16 -8.59 1.07 6.96
C LEU A 16 -8.21 1.77 5.64
N PRO A 17 -7.07 2.49 5.54
CA PRO A 17 -6.68 3.14 4.29
C PRO A 17 -6.48 2.18 3.11
N PHE A 18 -6.24 0.92 3.37
CA PHE A 18 -5.89 -0.08 2.34
C PHE A 18 -7.02 -1.06 2.02
N ILE A 19 -7.98 -1.23 2.93
CA ILE A 19 -9.14 -2.07 2.70
C ILE A 19 -10.15 -1.32 1.83
N LYS A 20 -10.71 -2.02 0.86
CA LYS A 20 -11.76 -1.47 -0.03
C LYS A 20 -13.01 -2.33 0.10
N GLY A 21 -14.19 -1.70 0.05
CA GLY A 21 -15.48 -2.41 0.12
C GLY A 21 -15.59 -3.55 -0.90
N LYS A 22 -15.02 -3.38 -2.08
CA LYS A 22 -14.99 -4.40 -3.14
C LYS A 22 -14.18 -5.67 -2.82
N TYR A 23 -13.45 -5.70 -1.69
CA TYR A 23 -12.74 -6.90 -1.24
C TYR A 23 -13.65 -7.87 -0.49
N PHE A 24 -14.83 -7.42 -0.06
CA PHE A 24 -15.84 -8.26 0.58
C PHE A 24 -16.81 -8.81 -0.47
N ASP A 25 -16.86 -10.14 -0.60
CA ASP A 25 -17.73 -10.82 -1.57
C ASP A 25 -19.20 -10.77 -1.11
N VAL A 26 -19.41 -10.85 0.20
CA VAL A 26 -20.74 -10.82 0.81
C VAL A 26 -21.20 -9.37 0.92
N ARG A 27 -22.40 -9.09 0.38
CA ARG A 27 -22.95 -7.72 0.33
C ARG A 27 -23.15 -7.12 1.73
N GLU A 28 -23.62 -7.91 2.66
CA GLU A 28 -23.84 -7.50 4.04
C GLU A 28 -22.54 -7.10 4.73
N GLU A 29 -21.46 -7.85 4.55
CA GLU A 29 -20.14 -7.51 5.08
C GLU A 29 -19.56 -6.24 4.45
N ARG A 30 -19.79 -6.06 3.15
CA ARG A 30 -19.42 -4.85 2.42
C ARG A 30 -20.11 -3.62 2.99
N ILE A 31 -21.42 -3.71 3.26
CA ILE A 31 -22.19 -2.63 3.85
C ILE A 31 -21.63 -2.26 5.23
N ILE A 32 -21.36 -3.27 6.07
CA ILE A 32 -20.79 -3.04 7.41
C ILE A 32 -19.43 -2.32 7.28
N PHE A 33 -18.58 -2.76 6.37
CA PHE A 33 -17.28 -2.12 6.14
C PHE A 33 -17.43 -0.67 5.65
N GLU A 34 -18.34 -0.42 4.71
CA GLU A 34 -18.60 0.92 4.19
C GLU A 34 -19.05 1.86 5.32
N GLU A 35 -19.94 1.41 6.21
CA GLU A 35 -20.37 2.22 7.33
C GLU A 35 -19.28 2.44 8.38
N ILE A 36 -18.42 1.45 8.64
CA ILE A 36 -17.23 1.64 9.48
C ILE A 36 -16.32 2.71 8.88
N SER A 37 -16.04 2.64 7.58
CA SER A 37 -15.19 3.60 6.89
C SER A 37 -15.78 5.02 6.92
N ASN A 38 -17.06 5.15 6.58
CA ASN A 38 -17.78 6.43 6.60
C ASN A 38 -17.79 7.05 8.00
N PHE A 39 -18.04 6.23 9.02
CA PHE A 39 -18.04 6.67 10.42
C PHE A 39 -16.66 7.20 10.85
N VAL A 40 -15.60 6.44 10.53
CA VAL A 40 -14.23 6.85 10.87
C VAL A 40 -13.85 8.11 10.11
N ASP A 41 -14.24 8.26 8.86
CA ASP A 41 -13.97 9.45 8.06
C ASP A 41 -14.67 10.69 8.64
N LYS A 42 -15.90 10.54 9.09
CA LYS A 42 -16.72 11.62 9.63
C LYS A 42 -16.32 12.02 11.06
N TYR A 43 -16.11 11.05 11.93
CA TYR A 43 -15.93 11.29 13.36
C TYR A 43 -14.49 11.08 13.86
N LYS A 44 -13.59 10.56 13.03
CA LYS A 44 -12.19 10.24 13.35
C LYS A 44 -12.03 9.30 14.55
N LYS A 45 -13.05 8.45 14.78
CA LYS A 45 -13.11 7.44 15.84
C LYS A 45 -13.74 6.17 15.28
N ILE A 46 -13.39 5.02 15.85
CA ILE A 46 -14.05 3.76 15.52
C ILE A 46 -15.49 3.74 16.04
N PRO A 47 -16.44 3.20 15.28
CA PRO A 47 -17.83 3.07 15.72
C PRO A 47 -17.98 1.97 16.77
N THR A 48 -19.01 2.08 17.60
CA THR A 48 -19.50 0.99 18.43
C THR A 48 -20.55 0.15 17.65
N GLN A 49 -20.84 -1.05 18.10
CA GLN A 49 -21.93 -1.86 17.49
C GLN A 49 -23.23 -1.05 17.40
N THR A 50 -23.63 -0.40 18.49
CA THR A 50 -24.85 0.41 18.52
C THR A 50 -24.81 1.56 17.53
N SER A 51 -23.67 2.24 17.39
CA SER A 51 -23.52 3.31 16.40
C SER A 51 -23.66 2.78 14.98
N LEU A 52 -23.09 1.60 14.68
CA LEU A 52 -23.22 0.97 13.37
C LEU A 52 -24.67 0.55 13.07
N GLU A 53 -25.40 0.01 14.03
CA GLU A 53 -26.82 -0.34 13.87
C GLU A 53 -27.65 0.89 13.50
N ILE A 54 -27.35 2.05 14.11
CA ILE A 54 -28.05 3.31 13.82
C ILE A 54 -27.70 3.81 12.40
N GLU A 55 -26.40 3.89 12.07
CA GLU A 55 -25.96 4.39 10.75
C GLU A 55 -26.49 3.49 9.61
N VAL A 56 -26.46 2.15 9.78
CA VAL A 56 -27.06 1.22 8.82
C VAL A 56 -28.57 1.41 8.70
N GLY A 57 -29.26 1.77 9.82
CA GLY A 57 -30.69 2.06 9.83
C GLY A 57 -31.08 3.33 9.07
N GLU A 58 -30.16 4.28 8.91
CA GLU A 58 -30.37 5.52 8.14
C GLU A 58 -30.20 5.33 6.63
N ARG A 59 -29.66 4.19 6.19
CA ARG A 59 -29.49 3.88 4.76
C ARG A 59 -30.84 3.67 4.07
N LYS A 60 -31.01 4.36 2.95
CA LYS A 60 -32.24 4.29 2.14
C LYS A 60 -32.18 3.24 1.03
N ASP A 61 -31.01 2.66 0.79
CA ASP A 61 -30.74 1.68 -0.27
C ASP A 61 -30.90 0.23 0.18
N LEU A 62 -31.28 0.01 1.46
CA LEU A 62 -31.47 -1.31 2.03
C LEU A 62 -32.94 -1.68 2.12
N SER A 63 -33.24 -2.92 1.73
CA SER A 63 -34.51 -3.51 2.03
C SER A 63 -34.61 -3.93 3.52
N GLU A 64 -35.80 -4.08 4.06
CA GLU A 64 -35.99 -4.51 5.46
C GLU A 64 -35.32 -5.88 5.74
N ILE A 65 -35.30 -6.76 4.75
CA ILE A 65 -34.69 -8.09 4.88
C ILE A 65 -33.14 -7.95 4.94
N GLU A 66 -32.57 -7.12 4.08
CA GLU A 66 -31.14 -6.86 4.08
C GLU A 66 -30.70 -6.17 5.37
N TYR A 67 -31.44 -5.18 5.83
CA TYR A 67 -31.20 -4.51 7.11
C TYR A 67 -31.12 -5.51 8.27
N LYS A 68 -32.14 -6.42 8.38
CA LYS A 68 -32.12 -7.44 9.45
C LYS A 68 -30.85 -8.31 9.38
N LYS A 69 -30.47 -8.77 8.19
CA LYS A 69 -29.25 -9.60 8.02
C LYS A 69 -27.98 -8.84 8.44
N VAL A 70 -27.85 -7.58 8.05
CA VAL A 70 -26.70 -6.75 8.41
C VAL A 70 -26.64 -6.56 9.93
N VAL A 71 -27.76 -6.23 10.57
CA VAL A 71 -27.83 -6.07 12.02
C VAL A 71 -27.53 -7.39 12.74
N ASP A 72 -28.01 -8.51 12.25
CA ASP A 72 -27.70 -9.83 12.83
C ASP A 72 -26.18 -10.10 12.77
N ILE A 73 -25.51 -9.78 11.65
CA ILE A 73 -24.05 -9.89 11.55
C ILE A 73 -23.36 -8.95 12.53
N ILE A 74 -23.78 -7.68 12.61
CA ILE A 74 -23.19 -6.70 13.55
C ILE A 74 -23.25 -7.24 14.98
N LYS A 75 -24.36 -7.83 15.40
CA LYS A 75 -24.52 -8.43 16.74
C LYS A 75 -23.63 -9.62 17.01
N THR A 76 -23.16 -10.32 15.97
CA THR A 76 -22.20 -11.42 16.11
C THR A 76 -20.74 -10.94 16.20
N LEU A 77 -20.45 -9.68 15.91
CA LEU A 77 -19.11 -9.13 16.00
C LEU A 77 -18.71 -8.98 17.46
N ASN A 78 -17.77 -9.80 17.90
CA ASN A 78 -17.24 -9.78 19.26
C ASN A 78 -15.75 -9.40 19.24
N PRO A 79 -15.22 -8.83 20.33
CA PRO A 79 -13.78 -8.62 20.46
C PRO A 79 -13.05 -9.97 20.40
N VAL A 80 -12.04 -10.04 19.56
CA VAL A 80 -11.20 -11.22 19.40
C VAL A 80 -9.77 -10.80 19.69
N GLU A 81 -9.17 -11.38 20.71
CA GLU A 81 -7.76 -11.19 21.00
C GLU A 81 -6.94 -11.97 19.98
N VAL A 82 -6.19 -11.24 19.18
CA VAL A 82 -5.28 -11.78 18.16
C VAL A 82 -4.00 -10.97 18.22
N ASP A 83 -2.88 -11.61 17.97
CA ASP A 83 -1.61 -10.93 17.80
C ASP A 83 -1.72 -9.82 16.73
N PHE A 84 -1.24 -8.64 17.07
CA PHE A 84 -1.42 -7.45 16.24
C PHE A 84 -0.70 -7.56 14.90
N ASP A 85 0.57 -7.96 14.92
CA ASP A 85 1.39 -8.01 13.71
C ASP A 85 0.89 -9.13 12.79
N TRP A 86 0.58 -10.29 13.34
CA TRP A 86 -0.04 -11.38 12.60
C TRP A 86 -1.35 -10.96 11.94
N LEU A 87 -2.20 -10.21 12.64
CA LEU A 87 -3.49 -9.74 12.12
C LEU A 87 -3.30 -8.74 10.96
N VAL A 88 -2.34 -7.83 11.09
CA VAL A 88 -1.99 -6.86 10.04
C VAL A 88 -1.48 -7.57 8.80
N ASP A 89 -0.53 -8.51 8.94
CA ASP A 89 0.05 -9.27 7.83
C ASP A 89 -1.01 -10.11 7.11
N HIS A 90 -1.90 -10.75 7.88
CA HIS A 90 -3.02 -11.52 7.32
C HIS A 90 -4.01 -10.64 6.56
N THR A 91 -4.27 -9.44 7.06
CA THR A 91 -5.16 -8.49 6.39
C THR A 91 -4.51 -7.92 5.13
N GLU A 92 -3.21 -7.65 5.15
CA GLU A 92 -2.47 -7.24 3.96
C GLU A 92 -2.54 -8.31 2.87
N LYS A 93 -2.27 -9.57 3.25
CA LYS A 93 -2.39 -10.71 2.32
C LYS A 93 -3.79 -10.82 1.73
N PHE A 94 -4.83 -10.72 2.58
CA PHE A 94 -6.22 -10.72 2.12
C PHE A 94 -6.48 -9.59 1.10
N CYS A 95 -6.02 -8.37 1.37
CA CYS A 95 -6.19 -7.24 0.47
C CYS A 95 -5.47 -7.45 -0.87
N LYS A 96 -4.22 -7.99 -0.84
CA LYS A 96 -3.46 -8.34 -2.05
C LYS A 96 -4.18 -9.39 -2.88
N ASP A 97 -4.59 -10.49 -2.26
CA ASP A 97 -5.28 -11.59 -2.94
C ASP A 97 -6.58 -11.10 -3.59
N LYS A 98 -7.37 -10.30 -2.87
CA LYS A 98 -8.62 -9.72 -3.39
C LYS A 98 -8.39 -8.66 -4.46
N ALA A 99 -7.35 -7.85 -4.35
CA ALA A 99 -6.99 -6.88 -5.38
C ALA A 99 -6.64 -7.58 -6.70
N ILE A 100 -5.81 -8.62 -6.65
CA ILE A 100 -5.42 -9.42 -7.82
C ILE A 100 -6.63 -10.13 -8.41
N HIS A 101 -7.45 -10.78 -7.57
CA HIS A 101 -8.67 -11.45 -8.04
C HIS A 101 -9.59 -10.47 -8.79
N ASN A 102 -9.86 -9.31 -8.20
CA ASN A 102 -10.71 -8.31 -8.82
C ASN A 102 -10.11 -7.74 -10.10
N ALA A 103 -8.79 -7.54 -10.16
CA ALA A 103 -8.10 -7.09 -11.36
C ALA A 103 -8.23 -8.10 -12.51
N ILE A 104 -8.16 -9.40 -12.22
CA ILE A 104 -8.37 -10.46 -13.21
C ILE A 104 -9.82 -10.46 -13.71
N VAL A 105 -10.80 -10.37 -12.79
CA VAL A 105 -12.23 -10.30 -13.17
C VAL A 105 -12.52 -9.06 -14.01
N ASP A 106 -11.97 -7.92 -13.64
CA ASP A 106 -12.05 -6.68 -14.42
C ASP A 106 -11.43 -6.85 -15.80
N GLY A 107 -10.24 -7.47 -15.89
CA GLY A 107 -9.58 -7.76 -17.16
C GLY A 107 -10.41 -8.66 -18.08
N ILE A 108 -11.02 -9.71 -17.55
CA ILE A 108 -11.94 -10.58 -18.30
C ILE A 108 -13.15 -9.78 -18.78
N SER A 109 -13.74 -8.93 -17.93
CA SER A 109 -14.88 -8.11 -18.29
C SER A 109 -14.58 -7.11 -19.42
N ILE A 110 -13.34 -6.59 -19.47
CA ILE A 110 -12.85 -5.71 -20.54
C ILE A 110 -12.71 -6.51 -21.86
N ILE A 111 -12.08 -7.69 -21.79
CA ILE A 111 -11.88 -8.55 -22.97
C ILE A 111 -13.22 -9.01 -23.56
N ASP A 112 -14.17 -9.37 -22.69
CA ASP A 112 -15.52 -9.79 -23.10
C ASP A 112 -16.39 -8.61 -23.62
N GLY A 113 -15.90 -7.38 -23.55
CA GLY A 113 -16.64 -6.18 -23.97
C GLY A 113 -17.82 -5.83 -23.05
N ARG A 114 -17.86 -6.37 -21.83
CA ARG A 114 -18.88 -6.02 -20.81
C ARG A 114 -18.60 -4.65 -20.20
N ASP A 115 -17.32 -4.30 -20.05
CA ASP A 115 -16.89 -2.97 -19.67
C ASP A 115 -16.62 -2.13 -20.92
N LYS A 116 -17.53 -1.19 -21.18
CA LYS A 116 -17.44 -0.31 -22.35
C LYS A 116 -16.59 0.93 -22.10
N ASN A 117 -16.16 1.17 -20.88
CA ASN A 117 -15.44 2.37 -20.48
C ASN A 117 -13.91 2.20 -20.53
N ARG A 118 -13.43 0.96 -20.50
CA ARG A 118 -12.00 0.63 -20.48
C ARG A 118 -11.62 -0.19 -21.72
N THR A 119 -10.41 0.03 -22.21
CA THR A 119 -9.85 -0.70 -23.35
C THR A 119 -8.88 -1.78 -22.86
N PRO A 120 -8.58 -2.83 -23.68
CA PRO A 120 -7.61 -3.86 -23.31
C PRO A 120 -6.23 -3.32 -22.91
N ASP A 121 -5.83 -2.15 -23.42
CA ASP A 121 -4.56 -1.51 -23.09
C ASP A 121 -4.48 -1.06 -21.61
N SER A 122 -5.63 -0.96 -20.92
CA SER A 122 -5.67 -0.63 -19.49
C SER A 122 -5.39 -1.83 -18.58
N ILE A 123 -5.44 -3.06 -19.08
CA ILE A 123 -5.27 -4.28 -18.27
C ILE A 123 -3.90 -4.34 -17.58
N PRO A 124 -2.76 -4.03 -18.23
CA PRO A 124 -1.47 -4.04 -17.57
C PRO A 124 -1.41 -3.07 -16.37
N SER A 125 -1.98 -1.88 -16.50
CA SER A 125 -2.04 -0.91 -15.39
C SER A 125 -2.88 -1.43 -14.24
N ILE A 126 -4.07 -1.99 -14.50
CA ILE A 126 -4.96 -2.55 -13.50
C ILE A 126 -4.28 -3.68 -12.70
N LEU A 127 -3.54 -4.56 -13.38
CA LEU A 127 -2.78 -5.62 -12.73
C LEU A 127 -1.59 -5.09 -11.94
N THR A 128 -0.87 -4.10 -12.47
CA THR A 128 0.25 -3.46 -11.77
C THR A 128 -0.23 -2.80 -10.49
N ASP A 129 -1.34 -2.07 -10.53
CA ASP A 129 -1.93 -1.42 -9.36
C ASP A 129 -2.38 -2.45 -8.30
N ALA A 130 -2.92 -3.58 -8.74
CA ALA A 130 -3.32 -4.66 -7.85
C ALA A 130 -2.12 -5.34 -7.15
N LEU A 131 -1.02 -5.51 -7.87
CA LEU A 131 0.23 -6.08 -7.34
C LEU A 131 0.95 -5.11 -6.39
N ALA A 132 0.77 -3.80 -6.58
CA ALA A 132 1.37 -2.76 -5.74
C ALA A 132 0.67 -2.55 -4.38
N VAL A 133 -0.43 -3.26 -4.10
CA VAL A 133 -1.11 -3.15 -2.81
C VAL A 133 -0.17 -3.61 -1.70
N SER A 134 0.18 -2.71 -0.80
CA SER A 134 1.01 -2.97 0.38
C SER A 134 0.57 -2.06 1.53
N PHE A 135 0.65 -2.57 2.75
CA PHE A 135 0.40 -1.79 3.97
C PHE A 135 1.67 -1.08 4.45
N ASP A 136 2.76 -1.27 3.74
CA ASP A 136 3.99 -0.56 3.99
C ASP A 136 3.84 0.90 3.49
N ASN A 137 3.69 1.80 4.44
CA ASN A 137 3.64 3.24 4.18
C ASN A 137 5.04 3.86 4.05
N ALA A 138 6.08 3.04 4.10
CA ALA A 138 7.45 3.50 3.99
C ALA A 138 7.78 3.96 2.56
N VAL A 139 7.03 4.93 2.05
CA VAL A 139 7.41 5.71 0.89
C VAL A 139 8.43 6.76 1.35
N GLY A 140 9.68 6.33 1.45
CA GLY A 140 10.78 7.17 1.89
C GLY A 140 11.38 6.70 3.23
N HIS A 141 12.46 7.37 3.63
CA HIS A 141 13.10 7.13 4.92
C HIS A 141 12.50 8.09 5.95
N ASP A 142 12.08 7.57 7.12
CA ASP A 142 11.79 8.43 8.25
C ASP A 142 13.07 9.13 8.68
N TYR A 143 13.02 10.48 8.71
CA TYR A 143 14.24 11.26 8.98
C TYR A 143 14.74 11.08 10.41
N ILE A 144 13.90 10.79 11.35
CA ILE A 144 14.23 10.63 12.77
C ILE A 144 14.49 9.16 13.10
N ASP A 145 13.57 8.28 12.74
CA ASP A 145 13.65 6.86 13.12
C ASP A 145 14.75 6.12 12.34
N ASP A 146 15.03 6.52 11.09
CA ASP A 146 16.10 5.93 10.27
C ASP A 146 17.46 6.64 10.43
N ALA A 147 17.67 7.40 11.50
CA ALA A 147 18.91 8.18 11.69
C ALA A 147 20.16 7.32 11.67
N ASP A 148 20.16 6.16 12.34
CA ASP A 148 21.29 5.25 12.41
C ASP A 148 21.58 4.61 11.03
N SER A 149 20.56 4.16 10.34
CA SER A 149 20.69 3.59 8.97
C SER A 149 21.27 4.61 7.99
N ARG A 150 20.86 5.89 8.10
CA ARG A 150 21.42 6.96 7.29
C ARG A 150 22.86 7.24 7.66
N TYR A 151 23.19 7.27 8.95
CA TYR A 151 24.57 7.47 9.39
C TYR A 151 25.47 6.40 8.81
N GLU A 152 25.09 5.13 8.88
CA GLU A 152 25.83 4.01 8.28
C GLU A 152 25.95 4.16 6.76
N PHE A 153 24.85 4.54 6.08
CA PHE A 153 24.85 4.74 4.63
C PHE A 153 25.82 5.84 4.20
N TYR A 154 25.85 6.99 4.88
CA TYR A 154 26.74 8.10 4.55
C TYR A 154 28.19 7.86 4.96
N HIS A 155 28.46 6.99 5.94
CA HIS A 155 29.80 6.66 6.41
C HIS A 155 30.32 5.34 5.83
N ARG A 156 29.51 4.67 5.00
CA ARG A 156 29.94 3.45 4.32
C ARG A 156 31.13 3.77 3.41
N VAL A 157 32.21 3.03 3.59
CA VAL A 157 33.37 3.10 2.70
C VAL A 157 32.97 2.46 1.36
N GLU A 158 32.79 3.29 0.34
CA GLU A 158 32.50 2.81 -1.02
C GLU A 158 33.75 2.22 -1.64
N GLU A 159 33.65 1.04 -2.23
CA GLU A 159 34.68 0.51 -3.11
C GLU A 159 34.82 1.43 -4.32
N ARG A 160 36.08 1.84 -4.63
CA ARG A 160 36.36 2.72 -5.75
C ARG A 160 37.20 1.99 -6.79
N ILE A 161 36.95 2.29 -8.04
CA ILE A 161 37.75 1.78 -9.16
C ILE A 161 38.93 2.75 -9.33
N PRO A 162 40.16 2.32 -9.05
CA PRO A 162 41.32 3.20 -9.14
C PRO A 162 41.67 3.51 -10.59
N PHE A 163 42.20 4.68 -10.82
CA PHE A 163 42.88 5.01 -12.07
C PHE A 163 44.27 4.41 -12.12
N ASP A 164 44.81 4.20 -13.31
CA ASP A 164 46.19 3.80 -13.52
C ASP A 164 47.20 4.92 -13.12
N LEU A 165 46.74 6.16 -13.04
CA LEU A 165 47.54 7.32 -12.66
C LEU A 165 47.30 7.71 -11.20
N ASP A 166 48.35 7.63 -10.36
CA ASP A 166 48.30 7.97 -8.93
C ASP A 166 47.80 9.39 -8.65
N PHE A 167 48.09 10.32 -9.54
CA PHE A 167 47.65 11.71 -9.42
C PHE A 167 46.09 11.80 -9.35
N PHE A 168 45.41 11.08 -10.21
CA PHE A 168 43.95 11.05 -10.21
C PHE A 168 43.39 10.31 -8.99
N ASN A 169 44.04 9.23 -8.57
CA ASN A 169 43.63 8.52 -7.35
C ASN A 169 43.76 9.41 -6.11
N ARG A 170 44.76 10.27 -6.06
CA ARG A 170 44.92 11.23 -4.96
C ARG A 170 43.83 12.28 -4.95
N ILE A 171 43.45 12.84 -6.12
CA ILE A 171 42.37 13.85 -6.23
C ILE A 171 41.01 13.25 -5.92
N THR A 172 40.74 12.07 -6.44
CA THR A 172 39.47 11.40 -6.28
C THR A 172 39.34 10.57 -5.00
N LYS A 173 40.36 10.60 -4.13
CA LYS A 173 40.42 9.82 -2.88
C LYS A 173 40.23 8.30 -3.12
N GLY A 174 40.96 7.77 -4.10
CA GLY A 174 41.04 6.32 -4.36
C GLY A 174 40.36 5.84 -5.64
N GLY A 175 39.85 6.74 -6.49
CA GLY A 175 39.27 6.35 -7.76
C GLY A 175 37.80 6.80 -7.94
N LEU A 176 37.11 6.17 -8.87
CA LEU A 176 35.71 6.47 -9.20
C LEU A 176 34.75 5.52 -8.46
N PRO A 177 33.69 6.03 -7.83
CA PRO A 177 32.68 5.17 -7.25
C PRO A 177 31.92 4.44 -8.35
N PRO A 178 31.51 3.16 -8.16
CA PRO A 178 30.71 2.41 -9.11
C PRO A 178 29.32 3.06 -9.28
N LYS A 179 28.69 2.82 -10.43
CA LYS A 179 27.34 3.31 -10.76
C LYS A 179 27.20 4.84 -10.78
N THR A 180 28.28 5.56 -11.04
CA THR A 180 28.25 7.03 -11.19
C THR A 180 28.55 7.44 -12.64
N LEU A 181 27.96 8.57 -13.06
CA LEU A 181 28.29 9.19 -14.34
C LEU A 181 29.52 10.09 -14.14
N ASN A 182 30.60 9.78 -14.84
CA ASN A 182 31.82 10.55 -14.80
C ASN A 182 32.02 11.27 -16.13
N ILE A 183 32.23 12.58 -16.09
CA ILE A 183 32.40 13.42 -17.28
C ILE A 183 33.77 14.06 -17.23
N ALA A 184 34.63 13.74 -18.21
CA ALA A 184 35.91 14.38 -18.41
C ALA A 184 35.74 15.59 -19.34
N LEU A 185 36.07 16.79 -18.84
CA LEU A 185 36.06 18.03 -19.60
C LEU A 185 37.50 18.40 -19.97
N ALA A 186 37.73 18.51 -21.26
CA ALA A 186 39.04 18.93 -21.78
C ALA A 186 38.89 19.70 -23.09
N GLY A 187 39.81 20.62 -23.36
CA GLY A 187 39.83 21.37 -24.61
C GLY A 187 40.12 20.50 -25.84
N THR A 188 40.02 21.05 -27.02
CA THR A 188 40.38 20.37 -28.27
C THR A 188 41.88 20.17 -28.35
N GLY A 189 42.35 18.99 -28.81
CA GLY A 189 43.74 18.66 -29.02
C GLY A 189 44.56 18.27 -27.75
N VAL A 190 43.93 18.18 -26.59
CA VAL A 190 44.63 17.83 -25.31
C VAL A 190 44.68 16.32 -25.02
N GLY A 191 44.33 15.48 -25.97
CA GLY A 191 44.44 14.04 -25.85
C GLY A 191 43.33 13.34 -25.09
N LYS A 192 42.16 13.98 -24.86
CA LYS A 192 41.04 13.38 -24.13
C LYS A 192 40.52 12.05 -24.66
N SER A 193 40.78 11.77 -25.95
CA SER A 193 40.36 10.51 -26.60
C SER A 193 41.38 9.38 -26.41
N LEU A 194 42.52 9.68 -25.77
CA LEU A 194 43.59 8.71 -25.44
C LEU A 194 43.53 8.31 -23.95
N PHE A 195 42.54 8.84 -23.22
CA PHE A 195 42.38 8.63 -21.79
C PHE A 195 41.36 7.56 -21.45
#